data_7abd4463d7c59397b544c2d8e6b5370c
#
_entry.id   7abd4463d7c59397b544c2d8e6b5370c
#
_cell.length_a   1.000
_cell.length_b   1.000
_cell.length_c   1.000
_cell.angle_alpha   90.00
_cell.angle_beta   90.00
_cell.angle_gamma   90.00
#
_symmetry.space_group_name_H-M   'P 1'
#
loop_
_entity.id
_entity.type
_entity.pdbx_description
1 polymer ?
#
loop_
_entity_poly.entity_id
_entity_poly.type
_entity_poly.pdbx_seq_one_letter_code
_entity_poly.pdbx_strand_id
1 'polypeptide(L)'
;MFAVIKAAHLANLVTATAEGVIASPLPLLLDEREGDFGTLYGHVARANPQWTLEPTSDALAIFMGPDAYVSPSWYATKQETGKVVPTWNYVAVHAYGRIEFFEDKDRLLDVVDRLTALHEKERPEPWAVSDAPAKYLDGQLKGIVG
;
A
#
# COMPACT_ATOMS: atom_id res chain seq x y z
N MET A 1 4.42 6.64 -12.49
CA MET A 1 3.47 5.83 -11.70
C MET A 1 4.21 4.89 -10.74
N PHE A 2 4.94 3.89 -11.19
CA PHE A 2 5.63 2.89 -10.36
C PHE A 2 6.60 3.49 -9.32
N ALA A 3 7.31 4.57 -9.67
CA ALA A 3 8.20 5.23 -8.71
C ALA A 3 7.44 5.78 -7.47
N VAL A 4 6.22 6.29 -7.64
CA VAL A 4 5.38 6.77 -6.53
C VAL A 4 4.92 5.58 -5.67
N ILE A 5 4.47 4.49 -6.31
CA ILE A 5 4.06 3.26 -5.59
C ILE A 5 5.22 2.73 -4.74
N LYS A 6 6.42 2.64 -5.32
CA LYS A 6 7.62 2.13 -4.62
C LYS A 6 8.11 3.05 -3.50
N ALA A 7 7.89 4.36 -3.62
CA ALA A 7 8.28 5.33 -2.60
C ALA A 7 7.26 5.46 -1.47
N ALA A 8 6.02 5.02 -1.68
CA ALA A 8 5.00 5.06 -0.65
C ALA A 8 5.25 3.98 0.42
N HIS A 9 5.29 4.38 1.68
CA HIS A 9 5.48 3.44 2.80
C HIS A 9 4.22 2.61 3.06
N LEU A 10 3.05 3.24 2.91
CA LEU A 10 1.74 2.61 3.09
C LEU A 10 0.82 2.99 1.94
N ALA A 11 -0.05 2.07 1.57
CA ALA A 11 -1.21 2.33 0.72
C ALA A 11 -2.49 2.12 1.52
N ASN A 12 -3.58 2.76 1.11
CA ASN A 12 -4.91 2.42 1.61
C ASN A 12 -5.55 1.44 0.61
N LEU A 13 -5.72 0.19 1.05
CA LEU A 13 -6.47 -0.81 0.30
C LEU A 13 -7.96 -0.66 0.61
N VAL A 14 -8.75 -0.34 -0.39
CA VAL A 14 -10.19 -0.08 -0.28
C VAL A 14 -10.95 -1.15 -1.04
N THR A 15 -11.94 -1.76 -0.40
CA THR A 15 -12.89 -2.69 -1.02
C THR A 15 -14.32 -2.24 -0.76
N ALA A 16 -15.16 -2.29 -1.78
CA ALA A 16 -16.59 -2.13 -1.65
C ALA A 16 -17.23 -3.51 -1.47
N THR A 17 -18.11 -3.64 -0.49
CA THR A 17 -18.84 -4.88 -0.16
C THR A 17 -20.33 -4.60 -0.02
N ALA A 18 -21.16 -5.63 0.10
CA ALA A 18 -22.58 -5.47 0.37
C ALA A 18 -22.85 -4.78 1.73
N GLU A 19 -21.90 -4.84 2.66
CA GLU A 19 -22.00 -4.23 4.00
C GLU A 19 -21.43 -2.80 4.03
N GLY A 20 -20.86 -2.31 2.92
CA GLY A 20 -20.28 -0.99 2.80
C GLY A 20 -18.82 -1.01 2.33
N VAL A 21 -18.14 0.10 2.52
CA VAL A 21 -16.73 0.28 2.11
C VAL A 21 -15.82 0.05 3.31
N ILE A 22 -14.78 -0.77 3.11
CA ILE A 22 -13.73 -1.01 4.09
C ILE A 22 -12.40 -0.52 3.51
N ALA A 23 -11.57 0.10 4.35
CA ALA A 23 -10.23 0.53 4.01
C ALA A 23 -9.23 0.07 5.07
N SER A 24 -8.10 -0.48 4.63
CA SER A 24 -6.97 -0.85 5.49
C SER A 24 -5.69 -0.19 4.99
N PRO A 25 -5.00 0.57 5.84
CA PRO A 25 -3.65 1.01 5.52
C PRO A 25 -2.67 -0.15 5.69
N LEU A 26 -1.92 -0.48 4.65
CA LEU A 26 -0.93 -1.57 4.67
C LEU A 26 0.21 -1.32 3.69
N PRO A 27 1.40 -1.88 3.94
CA PRO A 27 2.48 -1.87 2.97
C PRO A 27 2.12 -2.81 1.81
N LEU A 28 2.35 -2.34 0.57
CA LEU A 28 2.17 -3.14 -0.63
C LEU A 28 3.46 -3.22 -1.43
N LEU A 29 3.81 -4.43 -1.83
CA LEU A 29 4.91 -4.72 -2.74
C LEU A 29 4.39 -4.75 -4.18
N LEU A 30 5.04 -4.02 -5.09
CA LEU A 30 4.74 -4.08 -6.52
C LEU A 30 5.68 -5.07 -7.22
N ASP A 31 5.13 -6.08 -7.87
CA ASP A 31 5.83 -6.86 -8.89
C ASP A 31 5.44 -6.33 -10.29
N GLU A 32 6.37 -5.62 -10.92
CA GLU A 32 6.13 -4.97 -12.23
C GLU A 32 6.08 -5.95 -13.39
N ARG A 33 6.54 -7.18 -13.19
CA ARG A 33 6.67 -8.20 -14.25
C ARG A 33 5.47 -9.15 -14.31
N GLU A 34 4.56 -9.03 -13.36
CA GLU A 34 3.40 -9.89 -13.24
C GLU A 34 2.13 -9.16 -13.69
N GLY A 35 1.43 -9.70 -14.68
CA GLY A 35 0.28 -9.07 -15.31
C GLY A 35 0.64 -7.90 -16.23
N ASP A 36 -0.37 -7.32 -16.88
CA ASP A 36 -0.16 -6.27 -17.88
C ASP A 36 0.28 -4.92 -17.25
N PHE A 37 -0.09 -4.69 -16.00
CA PHE A 37 0.14 -3.44 -15.27
C PHE A 37 0.89 -3.61 -13.95
N GLY A 38 1.41 -4.81 -13.67
CA GLY A 38 2.00 -5.20 -12.41
C GLY A 38 0.98 -5.76 -11.42
N THR A 39 1.46 -6.50 -10.44
CA THR A 39 0.66 -7.07 -9.34
C THR A 39 1.12 -6.50 -8.00
N LEU A 40 0.17 -6.14 -7.14
CA LEU A 40 0.42 -5.66 -5.80
C LEU A 40 0.24 -6.80 -4.80
N TYR A 41 1.21 -6.99 -3.91
CA TYR A 41 1.20 -8.00 -2.85
C TYR A 41 1.29 -7.37 -1.48
N GLY A 42 0.54 -7.91 -0.54
CA GLY A 42 0.57 -7.50 0.86
C GLY A 42 -0.11 -8.53 1.75
N HIS A 43 -0.30 -8.18 3.00
CA HIS A 43 -1.08 -9.00 3.93
C HIS A 43 -1.85 -8.13 4.90
N VAL A 44 -2.95 -8.67 5.40
CA VAL A 44 -3.73 -8.10 6.50
C VAL A 44 -3.64 -9.00 7.73
N ALA A 45 -3.91 -8.45 8.90
CA ALA A 45 -4.08 -9.28 10.09
C ALA A 45 -5.31 -10.19 9.90
N ARG A 46 -5.24 -11.43 10.35
CA ARG A 46 -6.37 -12.38 10.30
C ARG A 46 -7.62 -11.85 11.00
N ALA A 47 -7.46 -10.99 12.01
CA ALA A 47 -8.57 -10.33 12.69
C ALA A 47 -9.21 -9.17 11.89
N ASN A 48 -8.59 -8.74 10.77
CA ASN A 48 -9.16 -7.70 9.92
C ASN A 48 -10.35 -8.29 9.14
N PRO A 49 -11.57 -7.73 9.23
CA PRO A 49 -12.74 -8.30 8.56
C PRO A 49 -12.71 -8.17 7.03
N GLN A 50 -11.83 -7.34 6.46
CA GLN A 50 -11.82 -7.04 5.02
C GLN A 50 -11.65 -8.30 4.16
N TRP A 51 -10.88 -9.28 4.59
CA TRP A 51 -10.64 -10.51 3.84
C TRP A 51 -11.81 -11.50 3.89
N THR A 52 -12.75 -11.33 4.83
CA THR A 52 -13.92 -12.24 4.99
C THR A 52 -15.14 -11.78 4.21
N LEU A 53 -15.12 -10.56 3.67
CA LEU A 53 -16.24 -9.95 2.96
C LEU A 53 -16.01 -10.00 1.46
N GLU A 54 -17.00 -10.49 0.72
CA GLU A 54 -16.93 -10.58 -0.74
C GLU A 54 -16.94 -9.18 -1.38
N PRO A 55 -15.93 -8.83 -2.18
CA PRO A 55 -15.91 -7.56 -2.90
C PRO A 55 -16.99 -7.53 -3.99
N THR A 56 -17.69 -6.41 -4.11
CA THR A 56 -18.73 -6.19 -5.15
C THR A 56 -18.18 -5.55 -6.43
N SER A 57 -16.93 -5.12 -6.41
CA SER A 57 -16.22 -4.49 -7.54
C SER A 57 -14.71 -4.68 -7.41
N ASP A 58 -13.95 -4.15 -8.37
CA ASP A 58 -12.51 -4.04 -8.24
C ASP A 58 -12.13 -3.30 -6.95
N ALA A 59 -11.05 -3.73 -6.32
CA ALA A 59 -10.44 -3.03 -5.20
C ALA A 59 -9.67 -1.80 -5.70
N LEU A 60 -9.46 -0.85 -4.80
CA LEU A 60 -8.67 0.35 -5.04
C LEU A 60 -7.53 0.44 -4.02
N ALA A 61 -6.29 0.48 -4.51
CA ALA A 61 -5.12 0.82 -3.69
C ALA A 61 -4.72 2.28 -3.95
N ILE A 62 -4.72 3.09 -2.89
CA ILE A 62 -4.39 4.53 -2.94
C ILE A 62 -2.99 4.73 -2.36
N PHE A 63 -2.08 5.23 -3.19
CA PHE A 63 -0.72 5.60 -2.81
C PHE A 63 -0.60 7.12 -2.83
N MET A 64 -0.25 7.70 -1.70
CA MET A 64 0.01 9.14 -1.59
C MET A 64 1.50 9.40 -1.76
N GLY A 65 1.83 10.33 -2.62
CA GLY A 65 3.17 10.88 -2.78
C GLY A 65 3.33 12.21 -2.05
N PRO A 66 4.35 13.01 -2.41
CA PRO A 66 4.56 14.32 -1.83
C PRO A 66 3.37 15.25 -2.01
N ASP A 67 3.11 16.06 -1.01
CA ASP A 67 2.12 17.14 -1.07
C ASP A 67 2.69 18.46 -0.53
N ALA A 68 2.10 19.57 -0.96
CA ALA A 68 2.47 20.89 -0.49
C ALA A 68 1.31 21.90 -0.60
N TYR A 69 1.10 22.66 0.45
CA TYR A 69 0.25 23.85 0.40
C TYR A 69 0.92 24.95 -0.40
N VAL A 70 0.18 25.58 -1.32
CA VAL A 70 0.65 26.70 -2.14
C VAL A 70 -0.05 27.98 -1.69
N SER A 71 0.72 28.85 -1.03
CA SER A 71 0.20 30.11 -0.50
C SER A 71 -0.02 31.15 -1.60
N PRO A 72 -1.15 31.86 -1.60
CA PRO A 72 -1.35 33.04 -2.44
C PRO A 72 -0.27 34.11 -2.26
N SER A 73 0.41 34.12 -1.11
CA SER A 73 1.46 35.12 -0.81
C SER A 73 2.71 34.93 -1.68
N TRP A 74 2.86 33.83 -2.36
CA TRP A 74 4.00 33.53 -3.25
C TRP A 74 3.81 34.10 -4.67
N TYR A 75 2.59 34.59 -5.00
CA TYR A 75 2.29 35.10 -6.34
C TYR A 75 2.40 36.65 -6.39
N ALA A 76 3.14 37.17 -7.36
CA ALA A 76 3.21 38.62 -7.63
C ALA A 76 1.82 39.19 -7.92
N THR A 77 0.97 38.47 -8.63
CA THR A 77 -0.41 38.85 -8.97
C THR A 77 -1.28 39.18 -7.74
N LYS A 78 -0.92 38.66 -6.54
CA LYS A 78 -1.60 39.06 -5.30
C LYS A 78 -1.48 40.54 -5.04
N GLN A 79 -0.30 41.13 -5.26
CA GLN A 79 -0.04 42.56 -5.06
C GLN A 79 -0.73 43.43 -6.11
N GLU A 80 -0.84 42.93 -7.34
CA GLU A 80 -1.36 43.68 -8.48
C GLU A 80 -2.89 43.65 -8.54
N THR A 81 -3.51 42.51 -8.30
CA THR A 81 -4.95 42.31 -8.58
C THR A 81 -5.73 41.73 -7.41
N GLY A 82 -5.07 41.12 -6.43
CA GLY A 82 -5.71 40.35 -5.36
C GLY A 82 -6.44 39.07 -5.82
N LYS A 83 -6.43 38.79 -7.12
CA LYS A 83 -7.19 37.64 -7.71
C LYS A 83 -6.37 36.36 -7.64
N VAL A 84 -6.08 35.87 -6.45
CA VAL A 84 -5.35 34.63 -6.17
C VAL A 84 -6.04 33.87 -5.07
N VAL A 85 -5.93 32.53 -5.13
CA VAL A 85 -6.48 31.62 -4.12
C VAL A 85 -5.42 30.63 -3.68
N PRO A 86 -5.50 30.10 -2.45
CA PRO A 86 -4.64 29.01 -2.02
C PRO A 86 -5.01 27.72 -2.76
N THR A 87 -4.02 26.82 -2.89
CA THR A 87 -4.23 25.48 -3.43
C THR A 87 -3.29 24.47 -2.77
N TRP A 88 -3.45 23.21 -3.12
CA TRP A 88 -2.53 22.14 -2.79
C TRP A 88 -1.97 21.52 -4.07
N ASN A 89 -0.68 21.31 -4.11
CA ASN A 89 -0.04 20.42 -5.06
C ASN A 89 0.18 19.08 -4.38
N TYR A 90 -0.17 18.00 -5.04
CA TYR A 90 0.02 16.65 -4.51
C TYR A 90 0.19 15.65 -5.64
N VAL A 91 0.73 14.50 -5.28
CA VAL A 91 0.84 13.33 -6.16
C VAL A 91 0.07 12.19 -5.51
N ALA A 92 -0.79 11.55 -6.28
CA ALA A 92 -1.47 10.32 -5.85
C ALA A 92 -1.49 9.31 -7.01
N VAL A 93 -1.40 8.02 -6.67
CA VAL A 93 -1.63 6.92 -7.62
C VAL A 93 -2.79 6.09 -7.10
N HIS A 94 -3.77 5.90 -7.97
CA HIS A 94 -4.91 5.03 -7.73
C HIS A 94 -4.74 3.79 -8.62
N ALA A 95 -4.55 2.64 -8.02
CA ALA A 95 -4.47 1.36 -8.71
C ALA A 95 -5.77 0.58 -8.48
N TYR A 96 -6.46 0.29 -9.58
CA TYR A 96 -7.68 -0.52 -9.56
C TYR A 96 -7.37 -1.92 -10.06
N GLY A 97 -7.97 -2.93 -9.45
CA GLY A 97 -7.81 -4.30 -9.89
C GLY A 97 -8.58 -5.30 -9.05
N ARG A 98 -8.64 -6.52 -9.56
CA ARG A 98 -9.22 -7.64 -8.83
C ARG A 98 -8.38 -7.91 -7.59
N ILE A 99 -9.04 -8.16 -6.47
CA ILE A 99 -8.39 -8.58 -5.24
C ILE A 99 -8.61 -10.08 -5.06
N GLU A 100 -7.57 -10.76 -4.58
CA GLU A 100 -7.60 -12.15 -4.15
C GLU A 100 -7.00 -12.21 -2.75
N PHE A 101 -7.71 -12.82 -1.81
CA PHE A 101 -7.17 -13.17 -0.50
C PHE A 101 -6.75 -14.64 -0.49
N PHE A 102 -5.63 -14.93 0.15
CA PHE A 102 -5.10 -16.29 0.22
C PHE A 102 -4.48 -16.59 1.59
N GLU A 103 -4.54 -17.87 1.97
CA GLU A 103 -4.03 -18.38 3.25
C GLU A 103 -2.88 -19.38 3.04
N ASP A 104 -2.46 -19.60 1.79
CA ASP A 104 -1.37 -20.51 1.48
C ASP A 104 -0.08 -20.05 2.15
N LYS A 105 0.53 -20.95 2.92
CA LYS A 105 1.67 -20.65 3.78
C LYS A 105 2.90 -20.23 2.98
N ASP A 106 3.17 -20.89 1.87
CA ASP A 106 4.39 -20.65 1.10
C ASP A 106 4.27 -19.33 0.34
N ARG A 107 3.08 -19.01 -0.20
CA ARG A 107 2.78 -17.69 -0.78
C ARG A 107 2.88 -16.57 0.26
N LEU A 108 2.34 -16.78 1.47
CA LEU A 108 2.44 -15.81 2.57
C LEU A 108 3.89 -15.56 2.96
N LEU A 109 4.68 -16.63 3.07
CA LEU A 109 6.10 -16.54 3.40
C LEU A 109 6.86 -15.73 2.34
N ASP A 110 6.62 -15.99 1.04
CA ASP A 110 7.21 -15.22 -0.06
C ASP A 110 6.88 -13.73 0.04
N VAL A 111 5.61 -13.39 0.25
CA VAL A 111 5.18 -11.98 0.39
C VAL A 111 5.85 -11.30 1.58
N VAL A 112 5.90 -11.96 2.74
CA VAL A 112 6.52 -11.41 3.96
C VAL A 112 8.02 -11.26 3.78
N ASP A 113 8.70 -12.23 3.17
CA ASP A 113 10.13 -12.18 2.91
C ASP A 113 10.49 -11.04 1.97
N ARG A 114 9.79 -10.90 0.85
CA ARG A 114 9.98 -9.82 -0.13
C ARG A 114 9.69 -8.44 0.47
N LEU A 115 8.64 -8.28 1.27
CA LEU A 115 8.33 -7.03 1.97
C LEU A 115 9.42 -6.69 2.99
N THR A 116 9.87 -7.67 3.77
CA THR A 116 10.95 -7.50 4.73
C THR A 116 12.23 -7.06 4.03
N ALA A 117 12.65 -7.78 3.01
CA ALA A 117 13.85 -7.44 2.23
C ALA A 117 13.77 -6.02 1.63
N LEU A 118 12.58 -5.60 1.16
CA LEU A 118 12.38 -4.25 0.63
C LEU A 118 12.65 -3.17 1.68
N HIS A 119 12.21 -3.36 2.93
CA HIS A 119 12.32 -2.35 3.99
C HIS A 119 13.63 -2.44 4.77
N GLU A 120 14.30 -3.59 4.77
CA GLU A 120 15.55 -3.80 5.48
C GLU A 120 16.80 -3.51 4.65
N LYS A 121 16.72 -3.50 3.33
CA LYS A 121 17.85 -3.43 2.38
C LYS A 121 18.87 -2.30 2.61
N GLU A 122 18.42 -1.19 3.22
CA GLU A 122 19.27 0.00 3.48
C GLU A 122 19.84 0.04 4.90
N ARG A 123 19.52 -0.96 5.74
CA ARG A 123 20.04 -1.04 7.09
C ARG A 123 21.47 -1.60 7.11
N PRO A 124 22.33 -1.16 8.02
CA PRO A 124 23.69 -1.72 8.17
C PRO A 124 23.70 -3.22 8.43
N GLU A 125 22.72 -3.70 9.20
CA GLU A 125 22.50 -5.11 9.53
C GLU A 125 21.03 -5.45 9.21
N PRO A 126 20.73 -5.80 7.95
CA PRO A 126 19.35 -6.06 7.54
C PRO A 126 18.85 -7.37 8.19
N TRP A 127 17.68 -7.30 8.80
CA TRP A 127 17.01 -8.48 9.33
C TRP A 127 16.35 -9.26 8.18
N ALA A 128 16.47 -10.59 8.22
CA ALA A 128 15.81 -11.48 7.28
C ALA A 128 14.78 -12.37 7.99
N VAL A 129 13.75 -12.79 7.28
CA VAL A 129 12.72 -13.70 7.83
C VAL A 129 13.34 -15.01 8.32
N SER A 130 14.42 -15.46 7.69
CA SER A 130 15.19 -16.64 8.08
C SER A 130 15.89 -16.52 9.45
N ASP A 131 16.03 -15.32 10.00
CA ASP A 131 16.61 -15.10 11.33
C ASP A 131 15.63 -15.48 12.45
N ALA A 132 14.34 -15.57 12.14
CA ALA A 132 13.33 -16.01 13.08
C ALA A 132 13.30 -17.53 13.22
N PRO A 133 13.12 -18.07 14.46
CA PRO A 133 12.93 -19.51 14.64
C PRO A 133 11.72 -20.03 13.86
N ALA A 134 11.88 -21.12 13.13
CA ALA A 134 10.85 -21.67 12.23
C ALA A 134 9.48 -21.87 12.90
N LYS A 135 9.46 -22.40 14.13
CA LYS A 135 8.21 -22.59 14.90
C LYS A 135 7.52 -21.27 15.24
N TYR A 136 8.29 -20.22 15.51
CA TYR A 136 7.76 -18.88 15.75
C TYR A 136 7.16 -18.31 14.48
N LEU A 137 7.89 -18.39 13.37
CA LEU A 137 7.44 -17.95 12.05
C LEU A 137 6.13 -18.63 11.64
N ASP A 138 6.02 -19.95 11.82
CA ASP A 138 4.79 -20.71 11.58
C ASP A 138 3.59 -20.17 12.39
N GLY A 139 3.85 -19.74 13.62
CA GLY A 139 2.83 -19.11 14.46
C GLY A 139 2.40 -17.76 13.93
N GLN A 140 3.35 -16.93 13.48
CA GLN A 140 3.08 -15.59 12.96
C GLN A 140 2.30 -15.64 11.63
N LEU A 141 2.66 -16.54 10.73
CA LEU A 141 1.96 -16.71 9.45
C LEU A 141 0.48 -17.08 9.61
N LYS A 142 0.11 -17.80 10.69
CA LYS A 142 -1.29 -18.08 11.02
C LYS A 142 -2.09 -16.85 11.44
N GLY A 143 -1.42 -15.79 11.83
CA GLY A 143 -2.02 -14.51 12.26
C GLY A 143 -2.33 -13.54 11.11
N ILE A 144 -2.00 -13.91 9.88
CA ILE A 144 -2.15 -13.04 8.70
C ILE A 144 -2.86 -13.74 7.54
N VAL A 145 -3.31 -12.94 6.57
CA VAL A 145 -3.91 -13.37 5.30
C VAL A 145 -3.30 -12.52 4.19
N GLY A 146 -2.85 -13.16 3.14
CA GLY A 146 -2.28 -12.48 1.99
C GLY A 146 -3.33 -11.96 1.03
#